data_392405b36df8d5eb2f97e09adec90649
#
_entry.id   392405b36df8d5eb2f97e09adec90649
#
_cell.length_a   1.000
_cell.length_b   1.000
_cell.length_c   1.000
_cell.angle_alpha   90.00
_cell.angle_beta   90.00
_cell.angle_gamma   90.00
#
_symmetry.space_group_name_H-M   'P 1'
#
loop_
_entity.id
_entity.type
_entity.pdbx_description
1 polymer ?
#
loop_
_entity_poly.entity_id
_entity_poly.type
_entity_poly.pdbx_seq_one_letter_code
_entity_poly.pdbx_strand_id
1 'polypeptide(L)'
;MIADLQVETDLRGVHSHGTRALPRYLRSIFTGGLNANPEIKIVEEGPSYTVIDGGNGIGHPSCVYGMSKAIEKAKKTGIAATGVRNSGHYGAAACLSLIHI
;
A
#
# COMPACT_ATOMS: atom_id res chain seq x y z
N MET A 1 -5.50 1.97 9.86
CA MET A 1 -5.31 1.59 8.43
C MET A 1 -4.67 0.20 8.26
N ILE A 2 -3.44 -0.01 8.71
CA ILE A 2 -2.76 -1.32 8.53
C ILE A 2 -3.55 -2.45 9.21
N ALA A 3 -3.96 -2.24 10.45
CA ALA A 3 -4.74 -3.23 11.19
C ALA A 3 -6.06 -3.57 10.50
N ASP A 4 -6.76 -2.57 9.98
CA ASP A 4 -8.03 -2.77 9.27
C ASP A 4 -7.85 -3.64 8.02
N LEU A 5 -6.82 -3.37 7.23
CA LEU A 5 -6.51 -4.14 6.03
C LEU A 5 -6.07 -5.57 6.35
N GLN A 6 -5.34 -5.77 7.44
CA GLN A 6 -4.96 -7.11 7.89
C GLN A 6 -6.15 -7.92 8.38
N VAL A 7 -7.04 -7.32 9.14
CA VAL A 7 -8.27 -7.98 9.60
C VAL A 7 -9.18 -8.31 8.42
N GLU A 8 -9.35 -7.40 7.47
CA GLU A 8 -10.11 -7.67 6.25
C GLU A 8 -9.52 -8.83 5.46
N THR A 9 -8.21 -8.89 5.36
CA THR A 9 -7.51 -10.00 4.70
C THR A 9 -7.78 -11.32 5.40
N ASP A 10 -7.76 -11.36 6.74
CA ASP A 10 -8.11 -12.55 7.51
C ASP A 10 -9.57 -12.96 7.29
N LEU A 11 -10.48 -12.02 7.25
CA LEU A 11 -11.90 -12.27 6.97
C LEU A 11 -12.15 -12.85 5.57
N ARG A 12 -11.26 -12.56 4.62
CA ARG A 12 -11.27 -13.17 3.28
C ARG A 12 -10.66 -14.56 3.23
N GLY A 13 -10.13 -15.07 4.35
CA GLY A 13 -9.49 -16.37 4.45
C GLY A 13 -8.03 -16.41 3.99
N VAL A 14 -7.40 -15.26 3.76
CA VAL A 14 -6.00 -15.16 3.33
C VAL A 14 -5.09 -14.89 4.54
N HIS A 15 -5.03 -15.82 5.45
CA HIS A 15 -4.36 -15.64 6.76
C HIS A 15 -2.85 -15.41 6.66
N SER A 16 -2.19 -15.90 5.62
CA SER A 16 -0.75 -15.68 5.42
C SER A 16 -0.37 -14.21 5.19
N HIS A 17 -1.33 -13.39 4.75
CA HIS A 17 -1.14 -11.98 4.39
C HIS A 17 -1.91 -11.03 5.32
N GLY A 18 -2.61 -11.55 6.32
CA GLY A 18 -3.36 -10.79 7.31
C GLY A 18 -2.55 -10.50 8.58
N THR A 19 -3.21 -10.57 9.72
CA THR A 19 -2.60 -10.29 11.04
C THR A 19 -1.43 -11.18 11.37
N ARG A 20 -1.38 -12.39 10.82
CA ARG A 20 -0.25 -13.32 10.96
C ARG A 20 1.08 -12.73 10.46
N ALA A 21 1.05 -11.79 9.55
CA ALA A 21 2.25 -11.13 9.03
C ALA A 21 2.80 -10.04 9.97
N LEU A 22 2.03 -9.57 10.94
CA LEU A 22 2.41 -8.47 11.83
C LEU A 22 3.74 -8.70 12.57
N PRO A 23 4.02 -9.87 13.16
CA PRO A 23 5.30 -10.12 13.83
C PRO A 23 6.50 -9.93 12.91
N ARG A 24 6.38 -10.30 11.63
CA ARG A 24 7.43 -10.12 10.63
C ARG A 24 7.67 -8.63 10.34
N TYR A 25 6.61 -7.84 10.22
CA TYR A 25 6.73 -6.40 10.02
C TYR A 25 7.40 -5.72 11.21
N LEU A 26 7.00 -6.05 12.43
CA LEU A 26 7.60 -5.52 13.65
C LEU A 26 9.07 -5.89 13.75
N ARG A 27 9.43 -7.13 13.43
CA ARG A 27 10.83 -7.56 13.43
C ARG A 27 11.66 -6.74 12.43
N SER A 28 11.14 -6.52 11.24
CA SER A 28 11.82 -5.70 10.23
C SER A 28 12.01 -4.26 10.67
N ILE A 29 11.06 -3.69 11.38
CA ILE A 29 11.18 -2.34 11.97
C ILE A 29 12.26 -2.32 13.05
N PHE A 30 12.24 -3.26 13.99
CA PHE A 30 13.20 -3.29 15.08
C PHE A 30 14.63 -3.58 14.64
N THR A 31 14.82 -4.31 13.54
CA THR A 31 16.15 -4.58 12.96
C THR A 31 16.63 -3.50 11.99
N GLY A 32 15.84 -2.48 11.74
CA GLY A 32 16.20 -1.38 10.85
C GLY A 32 15.94 -1.64 9.36
N GLY A 33 15.30 -2.77 9.01
CA GLY A 33 14.96 -3.09 7.62
C GLY A 33 13.78 -2.28 7.07
N LEU A 34 12.88 -1.83 7.94
CA LEU A 34 11.76 -0.95 7.58
C LEU A 34 11.76 0.30 8.45
N ASN A 35 11.34 1.42 7.85
CA ASN A 35 11.13 2.67 8.57
C ASN A 35 9.76 2.64 9.27
N ALA A 36 9.75 2.84 10.59
CA ALA A 36 8.52 2.86 11.38
C ALA A 36 7.65 4.11 11.11
N ASN A 37 8.25 5.19 10.65
CA ASN A 37 7.55 6.46 10.39
C ASN A 37 7.95 7.00 9.00
N PRO A 38 7.53 6.32 7.92
CA PRO A 38 7.92 6.71 6.57
C PRO A 38 7.25 8.01 6.13
N GLU A 39 7.97 8.80 5.39
CA GLU A 39 7.41 9.94 4.67
C GLU A 39 7.07 9.50 3.24
N ILE A 40 5.79 9.48 2.92
CA ILE A 40 5.29 9.11 1.60
C ILE A 40 5.28 10.35 0.73
N LYS A 41 5.98 10.29 -0.42
CA LYS A 41 6.16 11.42 -1.33
C LYS A 41 5.75 11.08 -2.75
N ILE A 42 5.16 12.05 -3.43
CA ILE A 42 5.02 12.00 -4.89
C ILE A 42 6.38 12.40 -5.50
N VAL A 43 6.95 11.52 -6.30
CA VAL A 43 8.24 11.73 -6.96
C VAL A 43 8.05 12.38 -8.33
N GLU A 44 7.05 11.90 -9.06
CA GLU A 44 6.71 12.36 -10.40
C GLU A 44 5.23 12.11 -10.65
N GLU A 45 4.58 12.98 -11.39
CA GLU A 45 3.20 12.75 -11.79
C GLU A 45 2.87 13.43 -13.13
N GLY A 46 1.89 12.85 -13.80
CA GLY A 46 1.28 13.40 -15.01
C GLY A 46 -0.23 13.27 -14.96
N PRO A 47 -0.95 13.56 -16.07
CA PRO A 47 -2.41 13.51 -16.07
C PRO A 47 -3.01 12.14 -15.75
N SER A 48 -2.33 11.06 -16.13
CA SER A 48 -2.81 9.68 -15.97
C SER A 48 -1.86 8.78 -15.20
N TYR A 49 -0.83 9.33 -14.57
CA TYR A 49 0.10 8.54 -13.78
C TYR A 49 0.64 9.29 -12.58
N THR A 50 1.09 8.53 -11.58
CA THR A 50 1.78 9.04 -10.40
C THR A 50 2.87 8.03 -10.01
N VAL A 51 4.03 8.52 -9.62
CA VAL A 51 5.10 7.70 -9.01
C VAL A 51 5.31 8.17 -7.58
N ILE A 52 5.22 7.23 -6.63
CA ILE A 52 5.27 7.50 -5.20
C ILE A 52 6.49 6.80 -4.61
N ASP A 53 7.17 7.48 -3.69
CA ASP A 53 8.18 6.89 -2.82
C ASP A 53 7.55 6.57 -1.48
N GLY A 54 7.63 5.31 -1.07
CA GLY A 54 7.01 4.80 0.15
C GLY A 54 7.84 5.03 1.41
N GLY A 55 8.99 5.69 1.33
CA GLY A 55 9.83 6.01 2.49
C GLY A 55 10.41 4.80 3.21
N ASN A 56 10.53 3.66 2.53
CA ASN A 56 10.95 2.37 3.10
C ASN A 56 10.09 1.91 4.27
N GLY A 57 8.82 2.25 4.29
CA GLY A 57 7.86 1.80 5.30
C GLY A 57 7.13 0.52 4.92
N ILE A 58 6.21 0.08 5.78
CA ILE A 58 5.25 -0.97 5.45
C ILE A 58 4.43 -0.51 4.26
N GLY A 59 4.12 -1.43 3.33
CA GLY A 59 3.55 -1.07 2.05
C GLY A 59 2.09 -0.62 2.05
N HIS A 60 1.31 -0.94 3.08
CA HIS A 60 -0.12 -0.64 3.12
C HIS A 60 -0.42 0.87 2.93
N PRO A 61 0.18 1.79 3.71
CA PRO A 61 -0.12 3.21 3.55
C PRO A 61 0.22 3.76 2.17
N SER A 62 1.37 3.41 1.62
CA SER A 62 1.80 3.90 0.29
C SER A 62 0.92 3.34 -0.83
N CYS A 63 0.50 2.09 -0.73
CA CYS A 63 -0.38 1.48 -1.72
C CYS A 63 -1.81 2.05 -1.67
N VAL A 64 -2.36 2.29 -0.48
CA VAL A 64 -3.67 2.96 -0.33
C VAL A 64 -3.60 4.38 -0.88
N TYR A 65 -2.57 5.13 -0.56
CA TYR A 65 -2.35 6.46 -1.11
C TYR A 65 -2.22 6.43 -2.63
N GLY A 66 -1.42 5.50 -3.16
CA GLY A 66 -1.25 5.31 -4.60
C GLY A 66 -2.56 4.99 -5.31
N MET A 67 -3.37 4.10 -4.75
CA MET A 67 -4.67 3.76 -5.31
C MET A 67 -5.62 4.97 -5.31
N SER A 68 -5.63 5.76 -4.25
CA SER A 68 -6.45 6.97 -4.17
C SER A 68 -6.06 7.98 -5.26
N LYS A 69 -4.76 8.13 -5.54
CA LYS A 69 -4.27 8.99 -6.63
C LYS A 69 -4.66 8.46 -8.01
N ALA A 70 -4.57 7.15 -8.22
CA ALA A 70 -4.99 6.54 -9.47
C ALA A 70 -6.50 6.76 -9.72
N ILE A 71 -7.34 6.56 -8.70
CA ILE A 71 -8.78 6.77 -8.80
C ILE A 71 -9.10 8.24 -9.12
N GLU A 72 -8.48 9.18 -8.42
CA GLU A 72 -8.65 10.62 -8.65
C GLU A 72 -8.35 11.01 -10.10
N LYS A 73 -7.22 10.53 -10.64
CA LYS A 73 -6.82 10.81 -12.03
C LYS A 73 -7.70 10.09 -13.04
N ALA A 74 -8.05 8.83 -12.80
CA ALA A 74 -8.90 8.06 -13.71
C ALA A 74 -10.29 8.67 -13.87
N LYS A 75 -10.84 9.31 -12.85
CA LYS A 75 -12.10 10.04 -12.96
C LYS A 75 -12.04 11.20 -13.95
N LYS A 76 -10.85 11.75 -14.20
CA LYS A 76 -10.63 12.85 -15.14
C LYS A 76 -10.23 12.38 -16.52
N THR A 77 -9.44 11.33 -16.62
CA THR A 77 -8.80 10.89 -17.88
C THR A 77 -9.30 9.54 -18.39
N GLY A 78 -10.11 8.82 -17.60
CA GLY A 78 -10.67 7.50 -17.95
C GLY A 78 -9.79 6.32 -17.54
N ILE A 79 -8.48 6.51 -17.42
CA ILE A 79 -7.53 5.49 -16.96
C ILE A 79 -6.36 6.16 -16.25
N ALA A 80 -5.83 5.51 -15.21
CA ALA A 80 -4.63 5.98 -14.56
C ALA A 80 -3.84 4.84 -13.93
N ALA A 81 -2.57 5.07 -13.69
CA ALA A 81 -1.68 4.13 -13.02
C ALA A 81 -0.84 4.83 -11.95
N THR A 82 -0.54 4.12 -10.88
CA THR A 82 0.41 4.57 -9.87
C THR A 82 1.49 3.52 -9.68
N GLY A 83 2.75 3.93 -9.78
CA GLY A 83 3.91 3.14 -9.37
C GLY A 83 4.33 3.51 -7.95
N VAL A 84 4.61 2.53 -7.12
CA VAL A 84 5.13 2.73 -5.76
C VAL A 84 6.51 2.10 -5.68
N ARG A 85 7.51 2.88 -5.28
CA ARG A 85 8.88 2.41 -5.08
C ARG A 85 9.27 2.56 -3.61
N ASN A 86 10.37 1.91 -3.22
CA ASN A 86 10.94 1.99 -1.89
C ASN A 86 9.89 1.74 -0.80
N SER A 87 9.19 0.61 -0.93
CA SER A 87 8.07 0.23 -0.09
C SER A 87 8.19 -1.24 0.29
N GLY A 88 7.81 -1.56 1.51
CA GLY A 88 7.76 -2.94 1.98
C GLY A 88 6.51 -3.69 1.49
N HIS A 89 6.33 -4.88 2.02
CA HIS A 89 5.18 -5.73 1.73
C HIS A 89 3.85 -5.04 2.11
N TYR A 90 2.84 -5.17 1.28
CA TYR A 90 1.55 -4.47 1.44
C TYR A 90 0.35 -5.38 1.72
N GLY A 91 0.59 -6.66 2.00
CA GLY A 91 -0.47 -7.62 2.29
C GLY A 91 -1.14 -8.18 1.04
N ALA A 92 -2.44 -8.32 1.07
CA ALA A 92 -3.23 -8.88 -0.03
C ALA A 92 -3.70 -7.81 -1.01
N ALA A 93 -3.40 -7.99 -2.29
CA ALA A 93 -3.82 -7.07 -3.35
C ALA A 93 -5.35 -6.93 -3.46
N ALA A 94 -6.10 -7.95 -3.06
CA ALA A 94 -7.56 -7.92 -3.07
C ALA A 94 -8.15 -6.76 -2.27
N CYS A 95 -7.49 -6.35 -1.19
CA CYS A 95 -7.93 -5.22 -0.38
C CYS A 95 -7.80 -3.86 -1.10
N LEU A 96 -7.03 -3.81 -2.19
CA LEU A 96 -6.87 -2.62 -3.00
C LEU A 96 -7.75 -2.62 -4.26
N SER A 97 -8.10 -3.78 -4.79
CA SER A 97 -8.77 -3.86 -6.10
C SER A 97 -10.15 -4.51 -6.07
N LEU A 98 -10.33 -5.58 -5.30
CA LEU A 98 -11.58 -6.33 -5.33
C LEU A 98 -12.70 -5.73 -4.49
N ILE A 99 -12.40 -4.77 -3.64
CA ILE A 99 -13.40 -4.07 -2.82
C ILE A 99 -14.33 -3.19 -3.68
N HIS A 100 -13.96 -2.91 -4.91
CA HIS A 100 -14.72 -2.07 -5.82
C HIS A 100 -15.56 -2.87 -6.83
N ILE A 101 -15.48 -4.17 -6.78
CA ILE A 101 -16.30 -5.07 -7.56
C ILE A 101 -17.53 -5.47 -6.75
#